data_e398d807b940c95c61063f06902426d4
#
_entry.id   e398d807b940c95c61063f06902426d4
#
_cell.length_a   1.000
_cell.length_b   1.000
_cell.length_c   1.000
_cell.angle_alpha   90.00
_cell.angle_beta   90.00
_cell.angle_gamma   90.00
#
_symmetry.space_group_name_H-M   'P 1'
#
loop_
_entity.id
_entity.type
_entity.pdbx_description
1 polymer ?
#
loop_
_entity_poly.entity_id
_entity_poly.type
_entity_poly.pdbx_seq_one_letter_code
_entity_poly.pdbx_strand_id
1 'polypeptide(L)'
;MCIRDRYLRDIQEDLRNVKSETATVMAEEQRCKRQLDECDAEIAKMQNYAEKALLAGNEADAMKFLEKKNQLIQKQVPLQQAYDAAAANSAKMKQLHDKLTKDVQDLNNRRDAIKAKVQVAKTQEKMNKMIGSVGDSSASLAAFDRMEAKANSMLDKANAMSELNSMGGDSIAVSYTHLRAHETRRHL
;
A
#
# COMPACT_ATOMS: atom_id res chain seq x y z
N MET A 1 -15.89 25.40 6.43
CA MET A 1 -15.27 24.07 6.37
C MET A 1 -16.34 23.06 5.96
N CYS A 2 -16.22 22.44 4.78
CA CYS A 2 -17.30 21.61 4.22
C CYS A 2 -17.33 20.24 4.91
N ILE A 3 -18.53 19.68 5.18
CA ILE A 3 -18.72 18.33 5.76
C ILE A 3 -17.89 17.30 4.99
N ARG A 4 -17.75 17.47 3.68
CA ARG A 4 -16.94 16.65 2.77
C ARG A 4 -15.43 16.66 3.08
N ASP A 5 -14.88 17.82 3.48
CA ASP A 5 -13.43 17.94 3.77
C ASP A 5 -13.10 17.28 5.11
N ARG A 6 -14.07 17.24 6.04
CA ARG A 6 -13.94 16.48 7.30
C ARG A 6 -13.91 14.98 7.00
N TYR A 7 -14.89 14.49 6.24
CA TYR A 7 -14.98 13.07 5.90
C TYR A 7 -13.71 12.53 5.19
N LEU A 8 -13.15 13.30 4.24
CA LEU A 8 -11.90 12.93 3.59
C LEU A 8 -10.70 12.91 4.55
N ARG A 9 -10.70 13.80 5.53
CA ARG A 9 -9.64 13.81 6.56
C ARG A 9 -9.75 12.61 7.47
N ASP A 10 -10.95 12.26 7.89
CA ASP A 10 -11.23 11.11 8.74
C ASP A 10 -10.78 9.82 8.03
N ILE A 11 -11.14 9.63 6.74
CA ILE A 11 -10.67 8.48 5.95
C ILE A 11 -9.14 8.45 5.78
N GLN A 12 -8.50 9.61 5.62
CA GLN A 12 -7.03 9.67 5.53
C GLN A 12 -6.36 9.33 6.86
N GLU A 13 -7.01 9.62 7.97
CA GLU A 13 -6.56 9.20 9.30
C GLU A 13 -6.73 7.69 9.48
N ASP A 14 -7.88 7.13 9.09
CA ASP A 14 -8.13 5.68 9.08
C ASP A 14 -7.12 4.94 8.22
N LEU A 15 -6.78 5.45 7.03
CA LEU A 15 -5.75 4.86 6.19
C LEU A 15 -4.37 4.85 6.86
N ARG A 16 -4.01 5.92 7.60
CA ARG A 16 -2.75 5.94 8.38
C ARG A 16 -2.75 4.90 9.50
N ASN A 17 -3.88 4.75 10.19
CA ASN A 17 -4.05 3.76 11.24
C ASN A 17 -3.91 2.33 10.67
N VAL A 18 -4.63 2.03 9.58
CA VAL A 18 -4.54 0.72 8.90
C VAL A 18 -3.12 0.45 8.40
N LYS A 19 -2.41 1.46 7.88
CA LYS A 19 -1.00 1.32 7.49
C LYS A 19 -0.12 0.94 8.68
N SER A 20 -0.29 1.58 9.83
CA SER A 20 0.44 1.28 11.06
C SER A 20 0.14 -0.14 11.57
N GLU A 21 -1.14 -0.52 11.58
CA GLU A 21 -1.57 -1.87 11.98
C GLU A 21 -1.04 -2.94 11.03
N THR A 22 -1.07 -2.67 9.71
CA THR A 22 -0.49 -3.57 8.70
C THR A 22 1.00 -3.78 8.94
N ALA A 23 1.75 -2.73 9.27
CA ALA A 23 3.17 -2.84 9.59
C ALA A 23 3.41 -3.69 10.84
N THR A 24 2.57 -3.57 11.87
CA THR A 24 2.64 -4.37 13.09
C THR A 24 2.39 -5.85 12.80
N VAL A 25 1.34 -6.17 12.03
CA VAL A 25 1.01 -7.55 11.64
C VAL A 25 2.12 -8.17 10.77
N MET A 26 2.71 -7.39 9.86
CA MET A 26 3.87 -7.83 9.07
C MET A 26 5.11 -8.10 9.93
N ALA A 27 5.34 -7.30 10.97
CA ALA A 27 6.45 -7.53 11.91
C ALA A 27 6.23 -8.83 12.71
N GLU A 28 4.98 -9.12 13.07
CA GLU A 28 4.60 -10.38 13.74
C GLU A 28 4.83 -11.59 12.83
N GLU A 29 4.40 -11.53 11.57
CA GLU A 29 4.68 -12.57 10.56
C GLU A 29 6.18 -12.86 10.47
N GLN A 30 7.00 -11.81 10.37
CA GLN A 30 8.45 -11.97 10.31
C GLN A 30 9.06 -12.55 11.58
N ARG A 31 8.48 -12.22 12.75
CA ARG A 31 8.91 -12.81 14.03
C ARG A 31 8.62 -14.29 14.08
N CYS A 32 7.40 -14.69 13.74
CA CYS A 32 7.02 -16.11 13.68
C CYS A 32 7.87 -16.88 12.68
N LYS A 33 8.16 -16.30 11.52
CA LYS A 33 9.04 -16.89 10.52
C LYS A 33 10.44 -17.14 11.06
N ARG A 34 11.05 -16.14 11.71
CA ARG A 34 12.39 -16.33 12.32
C ARG A 34 12.41 -17.44 13.36
N GLN A 35 11.38 -17.53 14.20
CA GLN A 35 11.28 -18.59 15.21
C GLN A 35 11.19 -19.98 14.58
N LEU A 36 10.47 -20.09 13.45
CA LEU A 36 10.37 -21.33 12.69
C LEU A 36 11.71 -21.66 12.04
N ASP A 37 12.34 -20.70 11.35
CA ASP A 37 13.63 -20.87 10.69
C ASP A 37 14.75 -21.27 11.70
N GLU A 38 14.73 -20.69 12.91
CA GLU A 38 15.64 -21.05 14.00
C GLU A 38 15.41 -22.49 14.47
N CYS A 39 14.15 -22.90 14.63
CA CYS A 39 13.80 -24.28 15.00
C CYS A 39 14.25 -25.29 13.94
N ASP A 40 14.05 -24.97 12.67
CA ASP A 40 14.47 -25.80 11.53
C ASP A 40 16.00 -25.94 11.47
N ALA A 41 16.71 -24.84 11.70
CA ALA A 41 18.17 -24.86 11.77
C ALA A 41 18.68 -25.71 12.94
N GLU A 42 18.00 -25.68 14.10
CA GLU A 42 18.34 -26.55 15.24
C GLU A 42 18.07 -28.01 14.94
N ILE A 43 16.96 -28.36 14.31
CA ILE A 43 16.63 -29.72 13.87
C ILE A 43 17.73 -30.25 12.94
N ALA A 44 18.14 -29.46 11.95
CA ALA A 44 19.21 -29.82 11.03
C ALA A 44 20.56 -30.03 11.74
N LYS A 45 20.88 -29.20 12.73
CA LYS A 45 22.08 -29.34 13.57
C LYS A 45 22.04 -30.65 14.37
N MET A 46 20.91 -30.97 15.01
CA MET A 46 20.77 -32.21 15.78
C MET A 46 20.90 -33.45 14.90
N GLN A 47 20.34 -33.40 13.69
CA GLN A 47 20.50 -34.44 12.71
C GLN A 47 21.97 -34.66 12.35
N ASN A 48 22.71 -33.61 12.02
CA ASN A 48 24.11 -33.65 11.65
C ASN A 48 24.99 -34.17 12.81
N TYR A 49 24.67 -33.79 14.06
CA TYR A 49 25.37 -34.30 15.23
C TYR A 49 25.11 -35.80 15.47
N ALA A 50 23.86 -36.24 15.28
CA ALA A 50 23.51 -37.65 15.38
C ALA A 50 24.29 -38.52 14.34
N GLU A 51 24.35 -38.03 13.09
CA GLU A 51 25.09 -38.70 12.02
C GLU A 51 26.59 -38.79 12.32
N LYS A 52 27.20 -37.70 12.80
CA LYS A 52 28.62 -37.69 13.21
C LYS A 52 28.89 -38.60 14.39
N ALA A 53 27.99 -38.66 15.38
CA ALA A 53 28.12 -39.56 16.53
C ALA A 53 28.07 -41.04 16.11
N LEU A 54 27.19 -41.40 15.16
CA LEU A 54 27.09 -42.73 14.58
C LEU A 54 28.38 -43.14 13.83
N LEU A 55 28.90 -42.21 13.00
CA LEU A 55 30.16 -42.45 12.28
C LEU A 55 31.37 -42.62 13.23
N ALA A 56 31.32 -41.99 14.40
CA ALA A 56 32.33 -42.13 15.44
C ALA A 56 32.12 -43.36 16.34
N GLY A 57 31.07 -44.17 16.09
CA GLY A 57 30.75 -45.36 16.88
C GLY A 57 30.13 -45.08 18.24
N ASN A 58 29.66 -43.84 18.49
CA ASN A 58 29.05 -43.46 19.75
C ASN A 58 27.50 -43.45 19.65
N GLU A 59 26.92 -44.64 19.75
CA GLU A 59 25.47 -44.85 19.62
C GLU A 59 24.69 -44.16 20.75
N ALA A 60 25.22 -44.08 21.97
CA ALA A 60 24.54 -43.48 23.11
C ALA A 60 24.33 -41.95 22.92
N ASP A 61 25.30 -41.25 22.37
CA ASP A 61 25.17 -39.83 22.09
C ASP A 61 24.31 -39.60 20.84
N ALA A 62 24.39 -40.47 19.84
CA ALA A 62 23.51 -40.39 18.67
C ALA A 62 22.01 -40.48 19.08
N MET A 63 21.67 -41.39 20.00
CA MET A 63 20.30 -41.52 20.54
C MET A 63 19.84 -40.22 21.22
N LYS A 64 20.71 -39.61 22.05
CA LYS A 64 20.36 -38.30 22.71
C LYS A 64 20.10 -37.20 21.71
N PHE A 65 20.88 -37.09 20.64
CA PHE A 65 20.66 -36.11 19.58
C PHE A 65 19.36 -36.36 18.82
N LEU A 66 19.01 -37.61 18.55
CA LEU A 66 17.74 -37.98 17.92
C LEU A 66 16.53 -37.70 18.82
N GLU A 67 16.63 -37.96 20.13
CA GLU A 67 15.57 -37.58 21.08
C GLU A 67 15.36 -36.09 21.10
N LYS A 68 16.44 -35.31 21.15
CA LYS A 68 16.35 -33.84 21.11
C LYS A 68 15.79 -33.31 19.79
N LYS A 69 16.16 -33.93 18.66
CA LYS A 69 15.56 -33.65 17.36
C LYS A 69 14.05 -33.89 17.38
N ASN A 70 13.57 -35.02 17.93
CA ASN A 70 12.15 -35.33 18.03
C ASN A 70 11.39 -34.32 18.90
N GLN A 71 11.98 -33.82 20.00
CA GLN A 71 11.41 -32.77 20.82
C GLN A 71 11.30 -31.43 20.02
N LEU A 72 12.29 -31.10 19.20
CA LEU A 72 12.27 -29.92 18.34
C LEU A 72 11.21 -30.03 17.24
N ILE A 73 11.04 -31.21 16.64
CA ILE A 73 9.97 -31.46 15.66
C ILE A 73 8.59 -31.26 16.29
N GLN A 74 8.39 -31.70 17.54
CA GLN A 74 7.12 -31.43 18.25
C GLN A 74 6.90 -29.94 18.50
N LYS A 75 7.96 -29.14 18.71
CA LYS A 75 7.88 -27.68 18.84
C LYS A 75 7.69 -26.97 17.51
N GLN A 76 8.18 -27.54 16.41
CA GLN A 76 8.04 -27.01 15.07
C GLN A 76 6.56 -26.91 14.66
N VAL A 77 5.75 -27.90 14.99
CA VAL A 77 4.32 -27.93 14.60
C VAL A 77 3.54 -26.69 15.05
N PRO A 78 3.54 -26.30 16.35
CA PRO A 78 2.85 -25.10 16.77
C PRO A 78 3.47 -23.81 16.21
N LEU A 79 4.79 -23.77 15.97
CA LEU A 79 5.47 -22.64 15.34
C LEU A 79 5.04 -22.47 13.88
N GLN A 80 4.90 -23.57 13.13
CA GLN A 80 4.36 -23.55 11.77
C GLN A 80 2.94 -23.04 11.74
N GLN A 81 2.07 -23.52 12.64
CA GLN A 81 0.69 -23.05 12.74
C GLN A 81 0.61 -21.55 13.09
N ALA A 82 1.47 -21.07 13.98
CA ALA A 82 1.55 -19.67 14.33
C ALA A 82 2.01 -18.81 13.14
N TYR A 83 3.00 -19.27 12.38
CA TYR A 83 3.45 -18.61 11.17
C TYR A 83 2.34 -18.56 10.10
N ASP A 84 1.66 -19.68 9.84
CA ASP A 84 0.58 -19.74 8.85
C ASP A 84 -0.58 -18.80 9.21
N ALA A 85 -0.95 -18.72 10.48
CA ALA A 85 -1.95 -17.79 10.96
C ALA A 85 -1.50 -16.32 10.81
N ALA A 86 -0.26 -16.00 11.16
CA ALA A 86 0.30 -14.65 11.02
C ALA A 86 0.42 -14.25 9.54
N ALA A 87 0.83 -15.16 8.66
CA ALA A 87 0.93 -14.92 7.22
C ALA A 87 -0.46 -14.68 6.59
N ALA A 88 -1.47 -15.45 6.99
CA ALA A 88 -2.84 -15.24 6.53
C ALA A 88 -3.40 -13.88 6.99
N ASN A 89 -3.14 -13.47 8.23
CA ASN A 89 -3.53 -12.15 8.73
C ASN A 89 -2.80 -11.03 7.99
N SER A 90 -1.50 -11.15 7.77
CA SER A 90 -0.70 -10.19 7.02
C SER A 90 -1.22 -10.01 5.59
N ALA A 91 -1.54 -11.10 4.90
CA ALA A 91 -2.12 -11.05 3.56
C ALA A 91 -3.46 -10.31 3.53
N LYS A 92 -4.36 -10.58 4.50
CA LYS A 92 -5.65 -9.89 4.62
C LYS A 92 -5.47 -8.39 4.90
N MET A 93 -4.55 -8.02 5.79
CA MET A 93 -4.27 -6.61 6.11
C MET A 93 -3.69 -5.86 4.92
N LYS A 94 -2.79 -6.49 4.15
CA LYS A 94 -2.26 -5.90 2.90
C LYS A 94 -3.39 -5.64 1.89
N GLN A 95 -4.27 -6.62 1.67
CA GLN A 95 -5.42 -6.45 0.77
C GLN A 95 -6.36 -5.32 1.22
N LEU A 96 -6.64 -5.23 2.52
CA LEU A 96 -7.47 -4.16 3.08
C LEU A 96 -6.82 -2.79 2.90
N HIS A 97 -5.52 -2.67 3.19
CA HIS A 97 -4.74 -1.45 2.99
C HIS A 97 -4.77 -1.00 1.52
N ASP A 98 -4.53 -1.93 0.58
CA ASP A 98 -4.51 -1.64 -0.86
C ASP A 98 -5.88 -1.19 -1.36
N LYS A 99 -6.96 -1.85 -0.89
CA LYS A 99 -8.33 -1.44 -1.20
C LYS A 99 -8.63 -0.04 -0.67
N LEU A 100 -8.33 0.23 0.60
CA LEU A 100 -8.55 1.56 1.19
C LEU A 100 -7.73 2.64 0.48
N THR A 101 -6.52 2.32 0.07
CA THR A 101 -5.68 3.26 -0.69
C THR A 101 -6.34 3.63 -2.02
N LYS A 102 -6.87 2.65 -2.77
CA LYS A 102 -7.61 2.90 -4.01
C LYS A 102 -8.89 3.72 -3.76
N ASP A 103 -9.66 3.34 -2.74
CA ASP A 103 -10.90 4.05 -2.40
C ASP A 103 -10.62 5.53 -2.04
N VAL A 104 -9.53 5.81 -1.31
CA VAL A 104 -9.09 7.18 -0.99
C VAL A 104 -8.67 7.95 -2.25
N GLN A 105 -7.96 7.31 -3.18
CA GLN A 105 -7.58 7.92 -4.46
C GLN A 105 -8.82 8.26 -5.29
N ASP A 106 -9.77 7.35 -5.41
CA ASP A 106 -11.02 7.57 -6.15
C ASP A 106 -11.86 8.68 -5.54
N LEU A 107 -11.94 8.75 -4.21
CA LEU A 107 -12.63 9.84 -3.51
C LEU A 107 -11.96 11.20 -3.76
N ASN A 108 -10.63 11.26 -3.76
CA ASN A 108 -9.88 12.47 -4.08
C ASN A 108 -10.13 12.91 -5.52
N ASN A 109 -10.08 11.98 -6.49
CA ASN A 109 -10.35 12.25 -7.90
C ASN A 109 -11.77 12.80 -8.10
N ARG A 110 -12.78 12.18 -7.47
CA ARG A 110 -14.17 12.64 -7.49
C ARG A 110 -14.32 14.04 -6.86
N ARG A 111 -13.62 14.29 -5.75
CA ARG A 111 -13.62 15.62 -5.11
C ARG A 111 -13.09 16.68 -6.07
N ASP A 112 -12.00 16.41 -6.75
CA ASP A 112 -11.34 17.40 -7.61
C ASP A 112 -12.15 17.61 -8.90
N ALA A 113 -12.77 16.57 -9.45
CA ALA A 113 -13.73 16.68 -10.55
C ALA A 113 -14.96 17.53 -10.16
N ILE A 114 -15.49 17.36 -8.95
CA ILE A 114 -16.60 18.20 -8.45
C ILE A 114 -16.17 19.65 -8.25
N LYS A 115 -14.95 19.88 -7.72
CA LYS A 115 -14.41 21.25 -7.58
C LYS A 115 -14.29 21.95 -8.93
N ALA A 116 -13.78 21.23 -9.95
CA ALA A 116 -13.69 21.75 -11.31
C ALA A 116 -15.07 22.10 -11.88
N LYS A 117 -16.07 21.21 -11.76
CA LYS A 117 -17.44 21.46 -12.20
C LYS A 117 -18.08 22.68 -11.50
N VAL A 118 -17.87 22.82 -10.18
CA VAL A 118 -18.38 23.97 -9.42
C VAL A 118 -17.69 25.26 -9.88
N GLN A 119 -16.40 25.21 -10.21
CA GLN A 119 -15.68 26.40 -10.69
C GLN A 119 -16.18 26.81 -12.08
N VAL A 120 -16.41 25.86 -12.98
CA VAL A 120 -17.00 26.10 -14.31
C VAL A 120 -18.42 26.73 -14.16
N ALA A 121 -19.27 26.15 -13.31
CA ALA A 121 -20.62 26.68 -13.05
C ALA A 121 -20.59 28.11 -12.50
N LYS A 122 -19.68 28.43 -11.57
CA LYS A 122 -19.51 29.80 -11.07
C LYS A 122 -19.03 30.78 -12.14
N THR A 123 -18.17 30.31 -13.04
CA THR A 123 -17.70 31.14 -14.16
C THR A 123 -18.85 31.42 -15.13
N GLN A 124 -19.66 30.40 -15.41
CA GLN A 124 -20.82 30.52 -16.29
C GLN A 124 -21.91 31.42 -15.68
N GLU A 125 -22.14 31.35 -14.36
CA GLU A 125 -23.05 32.26 -13.65
C GLU A 125 -22.59 33.71 -13.72
N LYS A 126 -21.27 33.94 -13.52
CA LYS A 126 -20.68 35.28 -13.68
C LYS A 126 -20.84 35.80 -15.11
N MET A 127 -20.63 34.94 -16.09
CA MET A 127 -20.79 35.23 -17.51
C MET A 127 -22.24 35.62 -17.83
N ASN A 128 -23.22 34.83 -17.37
CA ASN A 128 -24.64 35.13 -17.55
C ASN A 128 -25.07 36.46 -16.88
N LYS A 129 -24.50 36.79 -15.71
CA LYS A 129 -24.75 38.09 -15.05
C LYS A 129 -24.14 39.24 -15.83
N MET A 130 -22.99 39.10 -16.44
CA MET A 130 -22.36 40.12 -17.29
C MET A 130 -23.14 40.35 -18.58
N ILE A 131 -23.68 39.30 -19.21
CA ILE A 131 -24.52 39.39 -20.40
C ILE A 131 -25.82 40.17 -20.11
N GLY A 132 -26.40 39.90 -18.95
CA GLY A 132 -27.64 40.58 -18.54
C GLY A 132 -27.48 42.09 -18.20
N SER A 133 -26.23 42.56 -18.03
CA SER A 133 -25.95 43.96 -17.63
C SER A 133 -25.32 44.82 -18.73
N VAL A 134 -24.95 44.28 -19.90
CA VAL A 134 -24.22 45.03 -20.93
C VAL A 134 -25.02 44.99 -22.25
N GLY A 135 -25.61 46.11 -22.57
CA GLY A 135 -26.30 46.38 -23.84
C GLY A 135 -25.37 46.79 -25.00
N ASP A 136 -24.05 46.53 -24.93
CA ASP A 136 -23.12 46.96 -25.99
C ASP A 136 -22.21 45.76 -26.42
N SER A 137 -22.33 45.39 -27.69
CA SER A 137 -22.09 44.01 -28.18
C SER A 137 -20.69 43.66 -28.67
N SER A 138 -19.76 44.60 -28.77
CA SER A 138 -18.46 44.28 -29.41
C SER A 138 -17.32 43.99 -28.42
N ALA A 139 -17.28 44.68 -27.29
CA ALA A 139 -16.29 44.42 -26.22
C ALA A 139 -16.60 43.16 -25.42
N SER A 140 -17.88 42.74 -25.39
CA SER A 140 -18.31 41.53 -24.69
C SER A 140 -17.95 40.27 -25.44
N LEU A 141 -17.94 40.22 -26.80
CA LEU A 141 -17.55 39.02 -27.56
C LEU A 141 -16.09 38.64 -27.31
N ALA A 142 -15.15 39.57 -27.33
CA ALA A 142 -13.74 39.31 -27.06
C ALA A 142 -13.46 38.91 -25.61
N ALA A 143 -14.26 39.35 -24.66
CA ALA A 143 -14.22 38.90 -23.28
C ALA A 143 -14.81 37.49 -23.12
N PHE A 144 -15.81 37.13 -23.93
CA PHE A 144 -16.42 35.83 -24.03
C PHE A 144 -15.42 34.77 -24.48
N ASP A 145 -14.74 35.00 -25.62
CA ASP A 145 -13.76 34.07 -26.16
C ASP A 145 -12.61 33.79 -25.18
N ARG A 146 -12.17 34.82 -24.44
CA ARG A 146 -11.12 34.67 -23.42
C ARG A 146 -11.61 33.86 -22.20
N MET A 147 -12.87 34.02 -21.77
CA MET A 147 -13.41 33.25 -20.65
C MET A 147 -13.71 31.81 -21.03
N GLU A 148 -14.19 31.56 -22.24
CA GLU A 148 -14.42 30.23 -22.77
C GLU A 148 -13.10 29.48 -22.92
N ALA A 149 -12.08 30.10 -23.49
CA ALA A 149 -10.72 29.55 -23.57
C ALA A 149 -10.14 29.22 -22.17
N LYS A 150 -10.43 30.08 -21.18
CA LYS A 150 -9.98 29.86 -19.80
C LYS A 150 -10.75 28.71 -19.10
N ALA A 151 -12.05 28.59 -19.35
CA ALA A 151 -12.87 27.49 -18.83
C ALA A 151 -12.44 26.15 -19.42
N ASN A 152 -12.22 26.10 -20.76
CA ASN A 152 -11.72 24.90 -21.45
C ASN A 152 -10.33 24.52 -20.96
N SER A 153 -9.40 25.47 -20.82
CA SER A 153 -8.07 25.21 -20.26
C SER A 153 -8.11 24.68 -18.82
N MET A 154 -9.07 25.12 -18.00
CA MET A 154 -9.27 24.57 -16.65
C MET A 154 -9.85 23.15 -16.68
N LEU A 155 -10.74 22.85 -17.62
CA LEU A 155 -11.31 21.53 -17.83
C LEU A 155 -10.22 20.53 -18.31
N ASP A 156 -9.40 20.97 -19.27
CA ASP A 156 -8.29 20.18 -19.80
C ASP A 156 -7.24 19.88 -18.73
N LYS A 157 -6.90 20.88 -17.88
CA LYS A 157 -6.02 20.66 -16.73
C LYS A 157 -6.62 19.70 -15.70
N ALA A 158 -7.92 19.76 -15.44
CA ALA A 158 -8.59 18.84 -14.53
C ALA A 158 -8.61 17.42 -15.07
N ASN A 159 -8.82 17.24 -16.38
CA ASN A 159 -8.76 15.95 -17.06
C ASN A 159 -7.35 15.39 -17.07
N ALA A 160 -6.34 16.19 -17.45
CA ALA A 160 -4.93 15.79 -17.44
C ALA A 160 -4.45 15.41 -16.03
N MET A 161 -4.88 16.12 -14.99
CA MET A 161 -4.58 15.79 -13.60
C MET A 161 -5.25 14.47 -13.16
N SER A 162 -6.45 14.19 -13.68
CA SER A 162 -7.15 12.91 -13.46
C SER A 162 -6.42 11.75 -14.15
N GLU A 163 -5.93 11.96 -15.37
CA GLU A 163 -5.14 10.96 -16.11
C GLU A 163 -3.78 10.70 -15.43
N LEU A 164 -3.06 11.73 -15.02
CA LEU A 164 -1.80 11.59 -14.29
C LEU A 164 -1.97 10.83 -12.97
N ASN A 165 -3.06 11.08 -12.24
CA ASN A 165 -3.38 10.33 -11.02
C ASN A 165 -3.77 8.87 -11.29
N SER A 166 -4.37 8.58 -12.44
CA SER A 166 -4.67 7.18 -12.83
C SER A 166 -3.43 6.42 -13.30
N MET A 167 -2.46 7.10 -13.91
CA MET A 167 -1.17 6.53 -14.33
C MET A 167 -0.15 6.42 -13.18
N GLY A 168 -0.29 7.22 -12.12
CA GLY A 168 0.63 7.21 -10.96
C GLY A 168 0.49 5.99 -10.05
N GLY A 169 -0.51 5.14 -10.25
CA GLY A 169 -0.71 3.89 -9.49
C GLY A 169 0.39 2.83 -9.71
N ASP A 170 1.08 2.85 -10.84
CA ASP A 170 2.13 1.88 -11.16
C ASP A 170 3.54 2.28 -10.68
N SER A 171 3.74 3.54 -10.30
CA SER A 171 5.07 4.07 -9.90
C SER A 171 5.56 3.52 -8.55
N ILE A 172 4.68 3.06 -7.68
CA ILE A 172 5.06 2.49 -6.37
C ILE A 172 5.67 1.10 -6.53
N ALA A 173 5.22 0.32 -7.51
CA ALA A 173 5.75 -1.01 -7.81
C ALA A 173 7.23 -0.95 -8.29
N VAL A 174 7.60 0.10 -9.03
CA VAL A 174 8.97 0.30 -9.56
C VAL A 174 9.95 0.67 -8.46
N SER A 175 9.52 1.40 -7.42
CA SER A 175 10.39 1.79 -6.29
C SER A 175 10.80 0.59 -5.43
N TYR A 176 9.95 -0.41 -5.26
CA TYR A 176 10.28 -1.62 -4.49
C TYR A 176 11.20 -2.59 -5.23
N THR A 177 11.14 -2.64 -6.55
CA THR A 177 12.07 -3.47 -7.35
C THR A 177 13.48 -2.91 -7.34
N HIS A 178 13.65 -1.58 -7.27
CA HIS A 178 14.96 -0.92 -7.22
C HIS A 178 15.67 -1.13 -5.87
N LEU A 179 14.93 -1.17 -4.75
CA LEU A 179 15.48 -1.46 -3.43
C LEU A 179 15.96 -2.92 -3.32
N ARG A 180 15.24 -3.86 -3.91
CA ARG A 180 15.62 -5.27 -3.92
C ARG A 180 16.85 -5.57 -4.77
N ALA A 181 17.06 -4.80 -5.85
CA ALA A 181 18.26 -4.93 -6.70
C ALA A 181 19.53 -4.37 -6.04
N HIS A 182 19.41 -3.46 -5.07
CA HIS A 182 20.54 -2.89 -4.33
C HIS A 182 21.04 -3.79 -3.19
N GLU A 183 20.16 -4.61 -2.60
CA GLU A 183 20.55 -5.55 -1.53
C GLU A 183 21.31 -6.77 -2.07
N THR A 184 20.96 -7.26 -3.27
CA THR A 184 21.65 -8.40 -3.90
C THR A 184 23.06 -8.08 -4.39
N ARG A 185 23.43 -6.78 -4.51
CA ARG A 185 24.76 -6.33 -4.97
C ARG A 185 25.79 -6.17 -3.85
N ARG A 186 25.38 -6.29 -2.57
CA ARG A 186 26.28 -6.20 -1.41
C ARG A 186 26.78 -7.55 -0.86
N HIS A 187 26.36 -8.65 -1.44
CA HIS A 187 26.73 -10.01 -1.02
C HIS A 187 27.41 -10.83 -2.13
N LEU A 188 28.12 -10.18 -3.05
CA LEU A 188 29.13 -10.76 -3.95
C LEU A 188 30.48 -9.98 -3.71
#